data_257239a57e3cb9b0d2bc59a58fe7f565
#
_entry.id   257239a57e3cb9b0d2bc59a58fe7f565
#
_cell.length_a   1.000
_cell.length_b   1.000
_cell.length_c   1.000
_cell.angle_alpha   90.00
_cell.angle_beta   90.00
_cell.angle_gamma   90.00
#
_symmetry.space_group_name_H-M   'P 1'
#
loop_
_entity.id
_entity.type
_entity.pdbx_description
1 polymer ?
#
loop_
_entity_poly.entity_id
_entity_poly.type
_entity_poly.pdbx_seq_one_letter_code
_entity_poly.pdbx_strand_id
1 'polypeptide(L)'
;GLFQTFGSEGLSDRNLILLDEADNLYERAQQSKNKIKNYSDRGGKRAISKTLEQTKQPVVITVNDLYNLTKGTGAKIKRLCLNLKFQRPSVVSISTVLKNICQKENLEIDNETIRAMAENVKGDLRGAINDLQSLSEGNKKIAHYDLEKVGSRDRETEMFETLNTIFHGNTFDEPRTAIFDLNEPPRDVATWVSDNIPIVYKNP
;
A
#
# COMPACT_ATOMS: atom_id res chain seq x y z
N GLY A 1 -12.69 9.26 -8.40
CA GLY A 1 -12.79 9.15 -9.85
C GLY A 1 -11.48 8.73 -10.46
N LEU A 2 -11.54 7.77 -11.38
CA LEU A 2 -10.38 7.19 -12.07
C LEU A 2 -9.66 8.16 -13.04
N PHE A 3 -10.23 9.31 -13.30
CA PHE A 3 -9.67 10.26 -14.24
C PHE A 3 -9.44 11.60 -13.55
N GLN A 4 -8.19 12.03 -13.48
CA GLN A 4 -7.81 13.39 -13.12
C GLN A 4 -7.13 14.01 -14.33
N THR A 5 -7.67 15.14 -14.80
CA THR A 5 -7.04 15.97 -15.82
C THR A 5 -6.36 17.15 -15.14
N PHE A 6 -5.05 17.25 -15.31
CA PHE A 6 -4.28 18.42 -14.87
C PHE A 6 -4.15 19.35 -16.07
N GLY A 7 -4.90 20.44 -16.07
CA GLY A 7 -4.78 21.54 -17.04
C GLY A 7 -4.07 22.72 -16.40
N SER A 8 -3.08 23.27 -17.07
CA SER A 8 -2.58 24.61 -16.76
C SER A 8 -3.45 25.62 -17.49
N GLU A 9 -4.15 26.47 -16.78
CA GLU A 9 -4.81 27.62 -17.39
C GLU A 9 -3.74 28.48 -18.07
N GLY A 10 -3.73 28.48 -19.40
CA GLY A 10 -3.13 29.56 -20.18
C GLY A 10 -1.96 29.25 -21.11
N LEU A 11 -1.39 28.02 -21.22
CA LEU A 11 -0.18 27.82 -22.04
C LEU A 11 -0.14 26.62 -23.00
N SER A 12 -1.06 25.68 -23.01
CA SER A 12 -1.19 24.69 -24.09
C SER A 12 -2.51 23.93 -24.03
N ASP A 13 -3.07 23.59 -25.19
CA ASP A 13 -4.23 22.69 -25.36
C ASP A 13 -3.92 21.22 -25.01
N ARG A 14 -2.86 20.96 -24.24
CA ARG A 14 -2.39 19.61 -23.89
C ARG A 14 -2.74 19.30 -22.44
N ASN A 15 -3.61 18.33 -22.27
CA ASN A 15 -3.96 17.77 -20.96
C ASN A 15 -3.15 16.50 -20.70
N LEU A 16 -2.69 16.29 -19.48
CA LEU A 16 -2.14 15.03 -19.03
C LEU A 16 -3.27 14.16 -18.46
N ILE A 17 -3.41 12.94 -18.97
CA ILE A 17 -4.37 11.96 -18.47
C ILE A 17 -3.64 11.04 -17.50
N LEU A 18 -4.07 11.01 -16.23
CA LEU A 18 -3.55 10.09 -15.22
C LEU A 18 -4.59 9.00 -14.93
N LEU A 19 -4.18 7.74 -15.09
CA LEU A 19 -4.93 6.56 -14.65
C LEU A 19 -4.20 5.95 -13.47
N ASP A 20 -4.69 6.22 -12.27
CA ASP A 20 -4.09 5.74 -11.03
C ASP A 20 -4.67 4.38 -10.64
N GLU A 21 -3.80 3.46 -10.15
CA GLU A 21 -4.15 2.11 -9.74
C GLU A 21 -4.93 1.32 -10.80
N ALA A 22 -4.50 1.40 -12.06
CA ALA A 22 -5.24 0.81 -13.18
C ALA A 22 -5.26 -0.74 -13.20
N ASP A 23 -4.50 -1.40 -12.33
CA ASP A 23 -4.52 -2.85 -12.11
C ASP A 23 -5.69 -3.30 -11.24
N ASN A 24 -6.36 -2.40 -10.51
CA ASN A 24 -7.52 -2.68 -9.67
C ASN A 24 -8.85 -2.80 -10.44
N LEU A 25 -8.80 -3.01 -11.75
CA LEU A 25 -9.99 -3.22 -12.57
C LEU A 25 -10.54 -4.65 -12.41
N TYR A 26 -11.78 -4.77 -11.94
CA TYR A 26 -12.49 -6.04 -11.79
C TYR A 26 -13.26 -6.39 -13.07
N GLU A 27 -12.70 -7.26 -13.90
CA GLU A 27 -13.36 -7.70 -15.16
C GLU A 27 -14.36 -8.86 -14.98
N ARG A 28 -14.34 -9.55 -13.83
CA ARG A 28 -15.25 -10.67 -13.56
C ARG A 28 -16.33 -10.25 -12.56
N ALA A 29 -17.59 -10.40 -12.96
CA ALA A 29 -18.68 -10.39 -11.99
C ALA A 29 -18.48 -11.56 -11.02
N GLN A 30 -18.21 -11.28 -9.74
CA GLN A 30 -18.33 -12.30 -8.72
C GLN A 30 -19.80 -12.74 -8.68
N GLN A 31 -20.04 -14.04 -8.94
CA GLN A 31 -21.34 -14.65 -8.72
C GLN A 31 -21.56 -14.75 -7.21
N SER A 32 -22.03 -13.67 -6.60
CA SER A 32 -22.57 -13.73 -5.25
C SER A 32 -23.96 -14.30 -5.30
N LYS A 33 -24.24 -15.35 -4.49
CA LYS A 33 -25.58 -15.92 -4.31
C LYS A 33 -26.59 -14.93 -3.71
N ASN A 34 -26.13 -13.83 -3.15
CA ASN A 34 -26.94 -12.72 -2.65
C ASN A 34 -26.93 -11.60 -3.70
N LYS A 35 -28.11 -11.21 -4.16
CA LYS A 35 -28.44 -10.23 -5.21
C LYS A 35 -27.86 -8.80 -5.07
N ILE A 36 -26.66 -8.63 -4.57
CA ILE A 36 -25.93 -7.38 -4.62
C ILE A 36 -25.30 -7.30 -6.01
N LYS A 37 -25.78 -6.39 -6.84
CA LYS A 37 -25.17 -6.05 -8.12
C LYS A 37 -23.76 -5.53 -7.85
N ASN A 38 -22.78 -6.41 -7.88
CA ASN A 38 -21.38 -6.00 -7.88
C ASN A 38 -21.12 -5.35 -9.23
N TYR A 39 -20.88 -4.06 -9.24
CA TYR A 39 -20.43 -3.33 -10.42
C TYR A 39 -19.08 -3.92 -10.82
N SER A 40 -19.00 -4.47 -12.03
CA SER A 40 -17.74 -4.93 -12.60
C SER A 40 -17.25 -3.91 -13.61
N ASP A 41 -15.95 -3.67 -13.65
CA ASP A 41 -15.28 -2.82 -14.64
C ASP A 41 -15.10 -3.58 -15.97
N ARG A 42 -16.11 -4.32 -16.36
CA ARG A 42 -16.08 -5.17 -17.56
C ARG A 42 -15.77 -4.35 -18.79
N GLY A 43 -14.66 -4.65 -19.44
CA GLY A 43 -14.21 -3.95 -20.64
C GLY A 43 -13.30 -2.75 -20.34
N GLY A 44 -12.98 -2.46 -19.08
CA GLY A 44 -12.10 -1.35 -18.67
C GLY A 44 -10.73 -1.43 -19.34
N LYS A 45 -10.06 -2.58 -19.33
CA LYS A 45 -8.76 -2.77 -20.00
C LYS A 45 -8.83 -2.55 -21.52
N ARG A 46 -9.95 -2.95 -22.15
CA ARG A 46 -10.16 -2.71 -23.58
C ARG A 46 -10.38 -1.22 -23.86
N ALA A 47 -11.12 -0.52 -22.99
CA ALA A 47 -11.33 0.92 -23.09
C ALA A 47 -10.00 1.66 -22.94
N ILE A 48 -9.16 1.32 -21.96
CA ILE A 48 -7.81 1.90 -21.81
C ILE A 48 -6.98 1.68 -23.08
N SER A 49 -6.94 0.44 -23.61
CA SER A 49 -6.19 0.14 -24.84
C SER A 49 -6.67 0.98 -26.01
N LYS A 50 -7.99 1.15 -26.17
CA LYS A 50 -8.57 1.97 -27.23
C LYS A 50 -8.26 3.45 -27.06
N THR A 51 -8.31 3.95 -25.83
CA THR A 51 -7.93 5.34 -25.51
C THR A 51 -6.48 5.60 -25.85
N LEU A 52 -5.55 4.69 -25.48
CA LEU A 52 -4.13 4.81 -25.80
C LEU A 52 -3.85 4.82 -27.30
N GLU A 53 -4.63 4.08 -28.10
CA GLU A 53 -4.51 4.06 -29.56
C GLU A 53 -5.01 5.36 -30.23
N GLN A 54 -5.99 6.02 -29.63
CA GLN A 54 -6.69 7.15 -30.26
C GLN A 54 -6.31 8.52 -29.71
N THR A 55 -5.80 8.58 -28.46
CA THR A 55 -5.50 9.86 -27.83
C THR A 55 -4.27 10.54 -28.43
N LYS A 56 -4.32 11.85 -28.53
CA LYS A 56 -3.15 12.70 -28.80
C LYS A 56 -2.57 13.30 -27.53
N GLN A 57 -3.19 13.04 -26.39
CA GLN A 57 -2.76 13.54 -25.09
C GLN A 57 -1.79 12.54 -24.43
N PRO A 58 -0.79 13.01 -23.70
CA PRO A 58 0.07 12.13 -22.90
C PRO A 58 -0.76 11.42 -21.81
N VAL A 59 -0.50 10.14 -21.63
CA VAL A 59 -1.18 9.31 -20.64
C VAL A 59 -0.14 8.70 -19.71
N VAL A 60 -0.34 8.85 -18.40
CA VAL A 60 0.43 8.17 -17.36
C VAL A 60 -0.48 7.15 -16.70
N ILE A 61 0.01 5.93 -16.54
CA ILE A 61 -0.72 4.83 -15.90
C ILE A 61 0.13 4.32 -14.74
N THR A 62 -0.39 4.39 -13.52
CA THR A 62 0.27 3.78 -12.36
C THR A 62 -0.33 2.41 -12.09
N VAL A 63 0.51 1.46 -11.72
CA VAL A 63 0.09 0.09 -11.39
C VAL A 63 1.00 -0.49 -10.30
N ASN A 64 0.43 -1.25 -9.40
CA ASN A 64 1.18 -2.06 -8.44
C ASN A 64 1.56 -3.42 -9.06
N ASP A 65 0.63 -4.04 -9.80
CA ASP A 65 0.85 -5.30 -10.53
C ASP A 65 0.61 -5.13 -12.03
N LEU A 66 1.71 -4.96 -12.77
CA LEU A 66 1.68 -4.85 -14.23
C LEU A 66 1.04 -6.08 -14.90
N TYR A 67 1.22 -7.28 -14.33
CA TYR A 67 0.64 -8.49 -14.89
C TYR A 67 -0.89 -8.45 -14.81
N ASN A 68 -1.45 -8.01 -13.70
CA ASN A 68 -2.90 -7.87 -13.56
C ASN A 68 -3.50 -6.92 -14.60
N LEU A 69 -2.86 -5.79 -14.88
CA LEU A 69 -3.33 -4.90 -15.94
C LEU A 69 -3.19 -5.51 -17.34
N THR A 70 -2.07 -6.17 -17.61
CA THR A 70 -1.69 -6.58 -18.97
C THR A 70 -2.14 -7.97 -19.37
N LYS A 71 -2.68 -8.79 -18.44
CA LYS A 71 -3.21 -10.12 -18.79
C LYS A 71 -4.49 -10.03 -19.63
N GLY A 72 -4.67 -11.00 -20.53
CA GLY A 72 -5.88 -11.12 -21.35
C GLY A 72 -6.10 -9.91 -22.26
N THR A 73 -7.22 -9.21 -22.09
CA THR A 73 -7.62 -8.06 -22.92
C THR A 73 -6.68 -6.85 -22.77
N GLY A 74 -5.86 -6.81 -21.72
CA GLY A 74 -4.89 -5.75 -21.48
C GLY A 74 -3.54 -5.92 -22.15
N ALA A 75 -3.29 -7.01 -22.89
CA ALA A 75 -1.99 -7.31 -23.50
C ALA A 75 -1.46 -6.20 -24.44
N LYS A 76 -2.35 -5.44 -25.06
CA LYS A 76 -1.99 -4.30 -25.92
C LYS A 76 -1.40 -3.14 -25.14
N ILE A 77 -1.84 -2.90 -23.89
CA ILE A 77 -1.41 -1.76 -23.07
C ILE A 77 0.11 -1.79 -22.91
N LYS A 78 0.69 -2.96 -22.62
CA LYS A 78 2.14 -3.11 -22.44
C LYS A 78 2.94 -2.68 -23.69
N ARG A 79 2.39 -2.87 -24.89
CA ARG A 79 3.07 -2.52 -26.17
C ARG A 79 2.91 -1.05 -26.52
N LEU A 80 1.86 -0.40 -26.03
CA LEU A 80 1.55 1.01 -26.32
C LEU A 80 2.22 1.96 -25.33
N CYS A 81 2.75 1.46 -24.20
CA CYS A 81 3.33 2.27 -23.14
C CYS A 81 4.81 1.99 -22.95
N LEU A 82 5.57 3.04 -22.58
CA LEU A 82 6.90 2.89 -22.02
C LEU A 82 6.77 2.43 -20.56
N ASN A 83 7.35 1.29 -20.21
CA ASN A 83 7.29 0.75 -18.87
C ASN A 83 8.46 1.29 -18.02
N LEU A 84 8.13 2.03 -16.96
CA LEU A 84 9.08 2.49 -15.95
C LEU A 84 8.85 1.67 -14.68
N LYS A 85 9.88 0.92 -14.25
CA LYS A 85 9.81 0.12 -13.02
C LYS A 85 10.44 0.90 -11.87
N PHE A 86 9.64 1.22 -10.87
CA PHE A 86 10.12 1.76 -9.61
C PHE A 86 10.49 0.63 -8.65
N GLN A 87 11.62 0.77 -7.98
CA GLN A 87 12.05 -0.15 -6.94
C GLN A 87 11.80 0.47 -5.56
N ARG A 88 11.72 -0.36 -4.54
CA ARG A 88 11.66 0.11 -3.17
C ARG A 88 12.89 0.95 -2.85
N PRO A 89 12.73 2.13 -2.23
CA PRO A 89 13.86 2.98 -1.87
C PRO A 89 14.76 2.27 -0.83
N SER A 90 16.05 2.56 -0.91
CA SER A 90 17.03 2.05 0.06
C SER A 90 16.89 2.79 1.40
N VAL A 91 17.41 2.18 2.47
CA VAL A 91 17.52 2.81 3.79
C VAL A 91 18.21 4.19 3.71
N VAL A 92 19.27 4.28 2.92
CA VAL A 92 20.00 5.55 2.72
C VAL A 92 19.11 6.61 2.07
N SER A 93 18.33 6.23 1.05
CA SER A 93 17.40 7.15 0.37
C SER A 93 16.31 7.64 1.32
N ILE A 94 15.71 6.73 2.09
CA ILE A 94 14.68 7.07 3.09
C ILE A 94 15.26 7.99 4.15
N SER A 95 16.43 7.66 4.72
CA SER A 95 17.11 8.49 5.72
C SER A 95 17.39 9.90 5.20
N THR A 96 17.77 10.03 3.92
CA THR A 96 18.01 11.34 3.30
C THR A 96 16.71 12.16 3.22
N VAL A 97 15.60 11.53 2.83
CA VAL A 97 14.29 12.20 2.78
C VAL A 97 13.85 12.64 4.17
N LEU A 98 13.93 11.75 5.16
CA LEU A 98 13.56 12.07 6.56
C LEU A 98 14.40 13.23 7.11
N LYS A 99 15.72 13.25 6.88
CA LYS A 99 16.60 14.36 7.27
C LYS A 99 16.16 15.70 6.67
N ASN A 100 15.84 15.69 5.38
CA ASN A 100 15.38 16.89 4.69
C ASN A 100 14.05 17.41 5.26
N ILE A 101 13.15 16.49 5.63
CA ILE A 101 11.88 16.87 6.28
C ILE A 101 12.16 17.46 7.67
N CYS A 102 12.98 16.78 8.48
CA CYS A 102 13.33 17.28 9.82
C CYS A 102 13.92 18.68 9.79
N GLN A 103 14.81 18.96 8.82
CA GLN A 103 15.38 20.29 8.64
C GLN A 103 14.33 21.35 8.29
N LYS A 104 13.37 21.02 7.41
CA LYS A 104 12.31 21.94 6.99
C LYS A 104 11.30 22.22 8.11
N GLU A 105 10.99 21.20 8.90
CA GLU A 105 10.02 21.26 9.99
C GLU A 105 10.66 21.69 11.34
N ASN A 106 11.98 21.95 11.35
CA ASN A 106 12.75 22.30 12.57
C ASN A 106 12.61 21.25 13.68
N LEU A 107 12.70 19.96 13.31
CA LEU A 107 12.68 18.84 14.24
C LEU A 107 14.11 18.48 14.65
N GLU A 108 14.30 18.30 15.96
CA GLU A 108 15.55 17.82 16.55
C GLU A 108 15.52 16.29 16.65
N ILE A 109 16.28 15.62 15.78
CA ILE A 109 16.40 14.17 15.76
C ILE A 109 17.84 13.79 15.42
N ASP A 110 18.37 12.78 16.09
CA ASP A 110 19.72 12.29 15.82
C ASP A 110 19.76 11.39 14.58
N ASN A 111 20.98 11.23 14.01
CA ASN A 111 21.16 10.46 12.81
C ASN A 111 20.93 8.95 12.98
N GLU A 112 21.11 8.45 14.19
CA GLU A 112 20.94 7.04 14.53
C GLU A 112 19.45 6.72 14.59
N THR A 113 18.65 7.56 15.20
CA THR A 113 17.18 7.46 15.21
C THR A 113 16.59 7.53 13.80
N ILE A 114 17.03 8.46 12.94
CA ILE A 114 16.59 8.53 11.55
C ILE A 114 16.93 7.23 10.79
N ARG A 115 18.11 6.68 11.03
CA ARG A 115 18.53 5.45 10.39
C ARG A 115 17.69 4.25 10.87
N ALA A 116 17.44 4.14 12.16
CA ALA A 116 16.59 3.10 12.74
C ALA A 116 15.16 3.17 12.17
N MET A 117 14.57 4.38 12.05
CA MET A 117 13.27 4.57 11.38
C MET A 117 13.30 4.03 9.95
N ALA A 118 14.33 4.38 9.18
CA ALA A 118 14.44 3.97 7.78
C ALA A 118 14.65 2.45 7.62
N GLU A 119 15.29 1.78 8.58
CA GLU A 119 15.47 0.32 8.61
C GLU A 119 14.16 -0.39 8.94
N ASN A 120 13.40 0.12 9.91
CA ASN A 120 12.14 -0.48 10.38
C ASN A 120 11.06 -0.55 9.29
N VAL A 121 10.97 0.46 8.42
CA VAL A 121 9.91 0.53 7.38
C VAL A 121 10.17 -0.34 6.16
N LYS A 122 11.28 -1.05 6.08
CA LYS A 122 11.61 -2.02 5.00
C LYS A 122 11.35 -1.50 3.57
N GLY A 123 11.60 -0.22 3.32
CA GLY A 123 11.44 0.42 2.02
C GLY A 123 10.08 1.10 1.80
N ASP A 124 9.23 1.21 2.80
CA ASP A 124 8.00 2.00 2.76
C ASP A 124 8.26 3.46 3.15
N LEU A 125 8.50 4.31 2.15
CA LEU A 125 8.73 5.73 2.39
C LEU A 125 7.51 6.44 2.98
N ARG A 126 6.29 6.05 2.58
CA ARG A 126 5.05 6.65 3.10
C ARG A 126 4.89 6.32 4.59
N GLY A 127 5.10 5.06 4.96
CA GLY A 127 5.12 4.62 6.35
C GLY A 127 6.15 5.42 7.16
N ALA A 128 7.39 5.54 6.67
CA ALA A 128 8.44 6.31 7.34
C ALA A 128 8.06 7.78 7.61
N ILE A 129 7.40 8.44 6.66
CA ILE A 129 6.95 9.83 6.80
C ILE A 129 5.80 9.93 7.81
N ASN A 130 4.85 9.00 7.76
CA ASN A 130 3.74 8.94 8.70
C ASN A 130 4.24 8.71 10.14
N ASP A 131 5.21 7.81 10.32
CA ASP A 131 5.84 7.56 11.62
C ASP A 131 6.54 8.82 12.15
N LEU A 132 7.32 9.49 11.27
CA LEU A 132 7.97 10.76 11.66
C LEU A 132 6.94 11.81 12.04
N GLN A 133 5.85 11.94 11.28
CA GLN A 133 4.77 12.87 11.58
C GLN A 133 4.13 12.56 12.95
N SER A 134 3.79 11.31 13.18
CA SER A 134 3.19 10.86 14.44
C SER A 134 4.09 11.13 15.65
N LEU A 135 5.40 10.90 15.51
CA LEU A 135 6.38 11.17 16.59
C LEU A 135 6.62 12.65 16.82
N SER A 136 6.49 13.48 15.79
CA SER A 136 6.68 14.93 15.87
C SER A 136 5.45 15.67 16.40
N GLU A 137 4.29 15.01 16.47
CA GLU A 137 3.05 15.62 16.91
C GLU A 137 3.14 16.03 18.39
N GLY A 138 3.21 17.32 18.64
CA GLY A 138 3.38 17.89 19.97
C GLY A 138 4.82 17.94 20.51
N ASN A 139 5.81 17.35 19.81
CA ASN A 139 7.20 17.32 20.22
C ASN A 139 8.15 17.75 19.10
N LYS A 140 9.00 18.73 19.35
CA LYS A 140 10.06 19.11 18.41
C LYS A 140 11.32 18.27 18.53
N LYS A 141 11.46 17.49 19.59
CA LYS A 141 12.61 16.63 19.86
C LYS A 141 12.17 15.17 19.92
N ILE A 142 12.71 14.38 19.02
CA ILE A 142 12.42 12.95 18.89
C ILE A 142 13.66 12.16 19.31
N ALA A 143 13.51 11.26 20.26
CA ALA A 143 14.58 10.40 20.74
C ALA A 143 14.36 8.94 20.33
N HIS A 144 15.42 8.14 20.37
CA HIS A 144 15.39 6.72 19.93
C HIS A 144 14.32 5.87 20.65
N TYR A 145 14.08 6.13 21.93
CA TYR A 145 13.06 5.41 22.73
C TYR A 145 11.62 5.69 22.27
N ASP A 146 11.38 6.77 21.52
CA ASP A 146 10.04 7.07 20.99
C ASP A 146 9.67 6.15 19.84
N LEU A 147 10.65 5.56 19.15
CA LEU A 147 10.43 4.59 18.06
C LEU A 147 9.75 3.30 18.53
N GLU A 148 10.06 2.85 19.74
CA GLU A 148 9.45 1.64 20.32
C GLU A 148 7.94 1.78 20.48
N LYS A 149 7.45 3.00 20.70
CA LYS A 149 6.02 3.29 20.88
C LYS A 149 5.23 3.20 19.58
N VAL A 150 5.84 3.56 18.45
CA VAL A 150 5.15 3.53 17.15
C VAL A 150 5.15 2.12 16.57
N GLY A 151 6.31 1.48 16.53
CA GLY A 151 6.43 0.14 15.96
C GLY A 151 5.73 -0.98 16.76
N SER A 152 5.42 -0.78 18.05
CA SER A 152 4.67 -1.76 18.84
C SER A 152 3.16 -1.69 18.57
N ARG A 153 2.60 -0.49 18.44
CA ARG A 153 1.15 -0.31 18.26
C ARG A 153 0.66 -0.89 16.93
N ASP A 154 1.38 -0.64 15.84
CA ASP A 154 0.98 -1.13 14.52
C ASP A 154 1.08 -2.66 14.46
N ARG A 155 2.16 -3.24 15.00
CA ARG A 155 2.32 -4.70 15.09
C ARG A 155 1.27 -5.38 15.96
N GLU A 156 0.94 -4.79 17.10
CA GLU A 156 -0.13 -5.32 17.95
C GLU A 156 -1.49 -5.27 17.23
N THR A 157 -1.82 -4.18 16.55
CA THR A 157 -3.08 -4.04 15.81
C THR A 157 -3.18 -5.07 14.69
N GLU A 158 -2.15 -5.22 13.85
CA GLU A 158 -2.10 -6.23 12.77
C GLU A 158 -2.20 -7.65 13.33
N MET A 159 -1.50 -7.94 14.44
CA MET A 159 -1.56 -9.24 15.10
C MET A 159 -2.95 -9.53 15.65
N PHE A 160 -3.62 -8.55 16.28
CA PHE A 160 -4.99 -8.72 16.79
C PHE A 160 -6.00 -8.97 15.66
N GLU A 161 -5.90 -8.27 14.54
CA GLU A 161 -6.75 -8.50 13.37
C GLU A 161 -6.52 -9.89 12.78
N THR A 162 -5.27 -10.31 12.69
CA THR A 162 -4.89 -11.66 12.22
C THR A 162 -5.42 -12.74 13.18
N LEU A 163 -5.26 -12.57 14.49
CA LEU A 163 -5.80 -13.50 15.49
C LEU A 163 -7.33 -13.59 15.41
N ASN A 164 -8.01 -12.45 15.26
CA ASN A 164 -9.45 -12.44 15.06
C ASN A 164 -9.87 -13.23 13.82
N THR A 165 -9.13 -13.08 12.73
CA THR A 165 -9.37 -13.85 11.49
C THR A 165 -9.08 -15.34 11.68
N ILE A 166 -8.04 -15.71 12.45
CA ILE A 166 -7.70 -17.11 12.76
C ILE A 166 -8.82 -17.77 13.59
N PHE A 167 -9.34 -17.07 14.59
CA PHE A 167 -10.30 -17.65 15.53
C PHE A 167 -11.76 -17.61 15.03
N HIS A 168 -12.10 -16.67 14.17
CA HIS A 168 -13.47 -16.42 13.74
C HIS A 168 -13.67 -16.46 12.21
N GLY A 169 -12.63 -16.78 11.43
CA GLY A 169 -12.72 -16.93 9.98
C GLY A 169 -13.68 -18.05 9.59
N ASN A 170 -14.46 -17.79 8.54
CA ASN A 170 -15.45 -18.75 8.05
C ASN A 170 -14.89 -19.75 7.02
N THR A 171 -13.69 -19.51 6.51
CA THR A 171 -13.04 -20.34 5.51
C THR A 171 -11.61 -20.65 5.93
N PHE A 172 -11.02 -21.69 5.35
CA PHE A 172 -9.64 -22.08 5.64
C PHE A 172 -8.62 -21.16 4.98
N ASP A 173 -9.00 -20.47 3.93
CA ASP A 173 -8.10 -19.61 3.16
C ASP A 173 -7.92 -18.23 3.80
N GLU A 174 -8.92 -17.69 4.53
CA GLU A 174 -8.82 -16.40 5.19
C GLU A 174 -7.70 -16.33 6.24
N PRO A 175 -7.64 -17.24 7.24
CA PRO A 175 -6.56 -17.28 8.21
C PRO A 175 -5.18 -17.48 7.58
N ARG A 176 -5.11 -18.34 6.57
CA ARG A 176 -3.87 -18.61 5.84
C ARG A 176 -3.33 -17.35 5.17
N THR A 177 -4.18 -16.61 4.47
CA THR A 177 -3.81 -15.36 3.81
C THR A 177 -3.38 -14.31 4.84
N ALA A 178 -4.14 -14.15 5.92
CA ALA A 178 -3.82 -13.20 6.99
C ALA A 178 -2.45 -13.49 7.64
N ILE A 179 -2.10 -14.78 7.86
CA ILE A 179 -0.79 -15.16 8.38
C ILE A 179 0.33 -14.86 7.37
N PHE A 180 0.09 -15.05 6.07
CA PHE A 180 1.10 -14.75 5.04
C PHE A 180 1.31 -13.25 4.85
N ASP A 181 0.27 -12.45 5.01
CA ASP A 181 0.34 -10.99 4.90
C ASP A 181 0.99 -10.36 6.14
N LEU A 182 0.86 -11.03 7.29
CA LEU A 182 1.53 -10.63 8.53
C LEU A 182 3.04 -10.81 8.41
N ASN A 183 3.78 -9.74 8.53
CA ASN A 183 5.24 -9.74 8.34
C ASN A 183 6.01 -10.20 9.59
N GLU A 184 5.45 -11.19 10.31
CA GLU A 184 5.99 -11.74 11.56
C GLU A 184 6.46 -13.20 11.37
N PRO A 185 7.48 -13.64 12.12
CA PRO A 185 7.93 -15.03 12.09
C PRO A 185 6.79 -15.98 12.47
N PRO A 186 6.61 -17.11 11.76
CA PRO A 186 5.55 -18.08 12.08
C PRO A 186 5.55 -18.59 13.53
N ARG A 187 6.73 -18.60 14.16
CA ARG A 187 6.90 -18.99 15.56
C ARG A 187 6.21 -18.00 16.51
N ASP A 188 6.33 -16.70 16.21
CA ASP A 188 5.76 -15.66 17.06
C ASP A 188 4.22 -15.65 16.92
N VAL A 189 3.72 -15.83 15.69
CA VAL A 189 2.28 -16.03 15.43
C VAL A 189 1.76 -17.26 16.20
N ALA A 190 2.48 -18.38 16.18
CA ALA A 190 2.08 -19.60 16.90
C ALA A 190 2.02 -19.37 18.42
N THR A 191 2.95 -18.59 18.97
CA THR A 191 2.95 -18.23 20.40
C THR A 191 1.71 -17.39 20.73
N TRP A 192 1.42 -16.36 19.95
CA TRP A 192 0.23 -15.52 20.14
C TRP A 192 -1.06 -16.31 20.04
N VAL A 193 -1.17 -17.24 19.08
CA VAL A 193 -2.34 -18.13 18.94
C VAL A 193 -2.47 -19.00 20.19
N SER A 194 -1.38 -19.63 20.63
CA SER A 194 -1.37 -20.51 21.82
C SER A 194 -1.84 -19.77 23.07
N ASP A 195 -1.36 -18.55 23.30
CA ASP A 195 -1.67 -17.76 24.47
C ASP A 195 -3.13 -17.27 24.49
N ASN A 196 -3.73 -17.10 23.31
CA ASN A 196 -5.10 -16.59 23.18
C ASN A 196 -6.17 -17.69 23.08
N ILE A 197 -5.83 -18.95 22.74
CA ILE A 197 -6.77 -20.07 22.71
C ILE A 197 -7.60 -20.17 24.01
N PRO A 198 -7.01 -20.14 25.24
CA PRO A 198 -7.78 -20.25 26.48
C PRO A 198 -8.70 -19.05 26.74
N ILE A 199 -8.40 -17.90 26.10
CA ILE A 199 -9.19 -16.68 26.27
C ILE A 199 -10.42 -16.71 25.36
N VAL A 200 -10.26 -17.18 24.12
CA VAL A 200 -11.31 -17.22 23.09
C VAL A 200 -12.25 -18.40 23.32
N TYR A 201 -11.69 -19.55 23.59
CA TYR A 201 -12.47 -20.79 23.84
C TYR A 201 -12.58 -21.05 25.34
N LYS A 202 -13.37 -20.22 26.03
CA LYS A 202 -13.73 -20.42 27.43
C LYS A 202 -14.78 -21.53 27.52
N ASN A 203 -14.31 -22.71 27.72
CA ASN A 203 -14.98 -24.00 27.99
C ASN A 203 -15.41 -24.83 26.78
N PRO A 204 -15.18 -26.15 26.91
CA PRO A 204 -15.84 -27.14 26.07
C PRO A 204 -17.31 -27.28 26.40
#